data_8497de1bdf3030a8dcb4c67572d10ab9
#
_entry.id   8497de1bdf3030a8dcb4c67572d10ab9
#
_cell.length_a   1.000
_cell.length_b   1.000
_cell.length_c   1.000
_cell.angle_alpha   90.00
_cell.angle_beta   90.00
_cell.angle_gamma   90.00
#
_symmetry.space_group_name_H-M   'P 1'
#
loop_
_entity.id
_entity.type
_entity.pdbx_description
1 polymer ?
#
loop_
_entity_poly.entity_id
_entity_poly.type
_entity_poly.pdbx_seq_one_letter_code
_entity_poly.pdbx_strand_id
1 'polypeptide(L)'
;PQTLLQIDTIAAFYNGFDSLPKLSEQTRYMGKLHAEITPSDIASFVPALQHFHDPVTLRLAFKGKGNRTECTELYVTNPSQNLLIKGNATADQWNSKRNMYLSGNLETAQINKEGVQWLLQNLTGKQDKEKTLERLDFVRFNGNIFGHLQQLTTKGSFTSNAGTINGNVTMHTDTLTGLRSYSGKISSKELNLGILLNQEKTLGKTCFDVELKGFKYRNNKPESYIKGNIASFAPRRSPGWR
;
A
#
# COMPACT_ATOMS: atom_id res chain seq x y z
N PRO A 1 -5.16 24.99 -5.42
CA PRO A 1 -4.44 23.83 -5.96
C PRO A 1 -2.99 24.19 -6.15
N GLN A 2 -2.09 23.39 -5.61
CA GLN A 2 -0.63 23.59 -5.71
C GLN A 2 0.03 22.46 -6.50
N THR A 3 -0.77 21.75 -7.31
CA THR A 3 -0.27 20.68 -8.15
C THR A 3 0.47 21.24 -9.36
N LEU A 4 1.75 20.92 -9.49
CA LEU A 4 2.58 21.20 -10.65
C LEU A 4 2.76 19.92 -11.46
N LEU A 5 2.39 19.95 -12.73
CA LEU A 5 2.54 18.82 -13.65
C LEU A 5 3.52 19.20 -14.76
N GLN A 6 4.66 18.53 -14.81
CA GLN A 6 5.59 18.60 -15.91
C GLN A 6 5.48 17.33 -16.76
N ILE A 7 5.13 17.52 -18.02
CA ILE A 7 5.02 16.41 -18.98
C ILE A 7 6.28 16.41 -19.83
N ASP A 8 7.11 15.38 -19.66
CA ASP A 8 8.34 15.24 -20.44
C ASP A 8 8.05 14.72 -21.84
N THR A 9 7.13 13.76 -21.94
CA THR A 9 6.74 13.17 -23.23
C THR A 9 5.33 12.62 -23.13
N ILE A 10 4.48 12.92 -24.11
CA ILE A 10 3.24 12.21 -24.39
C ILE A 10 3.19 11.93 -25.88
N ALA A 11 2.96 10.67 -26.24
CA ALA A 11 2.75 10.24 -27.62
C ALA A 11 1.54 9.32 -27.70
N ALA A 12 0.70 9.52 -28.70
CA ALA A 12 -0.40 8.63 -29.02
C ALA A 12 -0.31 8.26 -30.52
N PHE A 13 -0.45 6.98 -30.79
CA PHE A 13 -0.38 6.40 -32.13
C PHE A 13 -1.74 5.82 -32.48
N TYR A 14 -2.37 6.31 -33.52
CA TYR A 14 -3.73 5.93 -33.95
C TYR A 14 -3.79 5.68 -35.45
N ASN A 15 -4.75 4.86 -35.85
CA ASN A 15 -4.96 4.50 -37.26
C ASN A 15 -6.05 5.40 -37.90
N GLY A 16 -5.68 6.69 -38.20
CA GLY A 16 -6.57 7.63 -38.87
C GLY A 16 -7.28 8.63 -37.94
N PHE A 17 -7.67 9.79 -38.49
CA PHE A 17 -8.26 10.90 -37.73
C PHE A 17 -9.66 10.63 -37.19
N ASP A 18 -10.41 9.71 -37.80
CA ASP A 18 -11.77 9.35 -37.41
C ASP A 18 -11.84 8.61 -36.06
N SER A 19 -10.69 8.12 -35.57
CA SER A 19 -10.59 7.39 -34.31
C SER A 19 -10.18 8.25 -33.10
N LEU A 20 -9.90 9.54 -33.30
CA LEU A 20 -9.48 10.48 -32.25
C LEU A 20 -10.46 10.69 -31.07
N PRO A 21 -11.80 10.66 -31.27
CA PRO A 21 -12.75 10.88 -30.16
C PRO A 21 -12.89 9.70 -29.21
N LYS A 22 -12.43 8.50 -29.60
CA LYS A 22 -12.52 7.30 -28.77
C LYS A 22 -11.15 6.67 -28.73
N LEU A 23 -10.56 6.54 -27.54
CA LEU A 23 -9.42 5.66 -27.31
C LEU A 23 -9.84 4.27 -27.79
N SER A 24 -9.65 4.01 -29.09
CA SER A 24 -10.00 2.73 -29.68
C SER A 24 -9.09 1.66 -29.08
N GLU A 25 -9.54 0.42 -29.03
CA GLU A 25 -8.75 -0.71 -28.54
C GLU A 25 -7.39 -0.84 -29.23
N GLN A 26 -7.20 -0.15 -30.36
CA GLN A 26 -5.97 -0.17 -31.16
C GLN A 26 -5.03 1.01 -30.91
N THR A 27 -5.48 2.08 -30.23
CA THR A 27 -4.66 3.24 -29.96
C THR A 27 -3.53 2.88 -28.99
N ARG A 28 -2.29 3.09 -29.43
CA ARG A 28 -1.12 2.94 -28.56
C ARG A 28 -0.76 4.31 -28.02
N TYR A 29 -0.34 4.33 -26.77
CA TYR A 29 0.10 5.56 -26.10
C TYR A 29 1.28 5.28 -25.18
N MET A 30 2.09 6.30 -24.96
CA MET A 30 3.17 6.29 -23.99
C MET A 30 3.37 7.68 -23.42
N GLY A 31 3.98 7.75 -22.25
CA GLY A 31 4.32 9.03 -21.65
C GLY A 31 5.29 8.89 -20.49
N LYS A 32 5.96 10.01 -20.24
CA LYS A 32 6.73 10.24 -19.02
C LYS A 32 6.27 11.54 -18.41
N LEU A 33 6.06 11.54 -17.12
CA LEU A 33 5.68 12.73 -16.38
C LEU A 33 6.42 12.80 -15.05
N HIS A 34 6.66 14.03 -14.65
CA HIS A 34 7.13 14.41 -13.33
C HIS A 34 6.12 15.40 -12.77
N ALA A 35 5.61 15.13 -11.58
CA ALA A 35 4.62 15.99 -10.97
C ALA A 35 4.89 16.18 -9.48
N GLU A 36 4.61 17.38 -8.99
CA GLU A 36 4.37 17.63 -7.59
C GLU A 36 2.85 17.70 -7.40
N ILE A 37 2.29 16.72 -6.72
CA ILE A 37 0.86 16.58 -6.54
C ILE A 37 0.54 16.82 -5.08
N THR A 38 -0.40 17.72 -4.81
CA THR A 38 -1.08 17.79 -3.51
C THR A 38 -2.20 16.76 -3.53
N PRO A 39 -2.10 15.65 -2.76
CA PRO A 39 -3.04 14.54 -2.89
C PRO A 39 -4.51 14.94 -2.66
N SER A 40 -4.78 15.96 -1.85
CA SER A 40 -6.14 16.51 -1.66
C SER A 40 -6.75 17.07 -2.94
N ASP A 41 -5.95 17.50 -3.93
CA ASP A 41 -6.47 17.99 -5.21
C ASP A 41 -7.13 16.89 -6.05
N ILE A 42 -6.77 15.63 -5.80
CA ILE A 42 -7.37 14.45 -6.45
C ILE A 42 -8.36 13.69 -5.55
N ALA A 43 -8.74 14.27 -4.42
CA ALA A 43 -9.66 13.64 -3.47
C ALA A 43 -11.05 13.34 -4.05
N SER A 44 -11.47 14.07 -5.10
CA SER A 44 -12.70 13.76 -5.83
C SER A 44 -12.70 12.37 -6.48
N PHE A 45 -11.51 11.84 -6.82
CA PHE A 45 -11.32 10.50 -7.35
C PHE A 45 -10.98 9.48 -6.25
N VAL A 46 -10.24 9.92 -5.23
CA VAL A 46 -9.78 9.08 -4.11
C VAL A 46 -10.07 9.78 -2.79
N PRO A 47 -11.29 9.61 -2.24
CA PRO A 47 -11.74 10.36 -1.04
C PRO A 47 -10.82 10.22 0.18
N ALA A 48 -10.08 9.11 0.30
CA ALA A 48 -9.11 8.92 1.38
C ALA A 48 -7.97 9.94 1.39
N LEU A 49 -7.75 10.67 0.29
CA LEU A 49 -6.69 11.67 0.17
C LEU A 49 -7.11 13.09 0.55
N GLN A 50 -8.36 13.30 1.00
CA GLN A 50 -8.92 14.63 1.29
C GLN A 50 -8.12 15.43 2.35
N HIS A 51 -7.43 14.76 3.24
CA HIS A 51 -6.66 15.39 4.31
C HIS A 51 -5.16 15.49 4.00
N PHE A 52 -4.74 15.01 2.83
CA PHE A 52 -3.34 15.08 2.40
C PHE A 52 -3.06 16.42 1.72
N HIS A 53 -2.57 17.38 2.48
CA HIS A 53 -2.27 18.72 1.98
C HIS A 53 -0.80 18.92 1.61
N ASP A 54 0.07 18.05 2.09
CA ASP A 54 1.50 18.11 1.77
C ASP A 54 1.76 17.54 0.37
N PRO A 55 2.60 18.20 -0.43
CA PRO A 55 2.89 17.74 -1.78
C PRO A 55 3.69 16.44 -1.77
N VAL A 56 3.47 15.62 -2.77
CA VAL A 56 4.28 14.44 -3.08
C VAL A 56 4.86 14.58 -4.48
N THR A 57 6.11 14.17 -4.65
CA THR A 57 6.76 14.09 -5.95
C THR A 57 6.42 12.74 -6.57
N LEU A 58 5.87 12.76 -7.76
CA LEU A 58 5.52 11.59 -8.56
C LEU A 58 6.33 11.60 -9.86
N ARG A 59 7.00 10.49 -10.17
CA ARG A 59 7.56 10.21 -11.50
C ARG A 59 6.92 8.96 -12.04
N LEU A 60 6.39 9.07 -13.24
CA LEU A 60 5.75 7.97 -13.94
C LEU A 60 6.32 7.84 -15.36
N ALA A 61 6.63 6.60 -15.75
CA ALA A 61 6.76 6.23 -17.14
C ALA A 61 5.72 5.16 -17.47
N PHE A 62 4.93 5.38 -18.50
CA PHE A 62 3.86 4.47 -18.85
C PHE A 62 3.76 4.26 -20.36
N LYS A 63 3.24 3.13 -20.74
CA LYS A 63 2.82 2.79 -22.10
C LYS A 63 1.53 2.01 -22.06
N GLY A 64 0.77 2.05 -23.14
CA GLY A 64 -0.49 1.33 -23.17
C GLY A 64 -1.03 1.10 -24.57
N LYS A 65 -2.07 0.29 -24.63
CA LYS A 65 -2.88 0.05 -25.81
C LYS A 65 -4.33 -0.10 -25.38
N GLY A 66 -5.21 0.71 -25.95
CA GLY A 66 -6.63 0.71 -25.62
C GLY A 66 -6.87 0.93 -24.13
N ASN A 67 -7.47 -0.04 -23.48
CA ASN A 67 -7.83 0.00 -22.05
C ASN A 67 -6.82 -0.73 -21.13
N ARG A 68 -5.62 -1.06 -21.65
CA ARG A 68 -4.53 -1.62 -20.88
C ARG A 68 -3.38 -0.61 -20.79
N THR A 69 -2.96 -0.29 -19.58
CA THR A 69 -1.83 0.59 -19.29
C THR A 69 -0.81 -0.14 -18.44
N GLU A 70 0.44 -0.04 -18.83
CA GLU A 70 1.59 -0.53 -18.09
C GLU A 70 2.40 0.68 -17.61
N CYS A 71 2.49 0.87 -16.30
CA CYS A 71 3.41 1.80 -15.66
C CYS A 71 4.73 1.07 -15.47
N THR A 72 5.73 1.42 -16.28
CA THR A 72 7.04 0.77 -16.27
C THR A 72 7.95 1.35 -15.20
N GLU A 73 7.68 2.58 -14.76
CA GLU A 73 8.39 3.26 -13.68
C GLU A 73 7.37 3.99 -12.82
N LEU A 74 7.30 3.62 -11.56
CA LEU A 74 6.56 4.31 -10.51
C LEU A 74 7.56 4.74 -9.44
N TYR A 75 7.65 6.04 -9.22
CA TYR A 75 8.44 6.62 -8.13
C TYR A 75 7.62 7.68 -7.43
N VAL A 76 7.43 7.52 -6.13
CA VAL A 76 6.73 8.48 -5.27
C VAL A 76 7.58 8.78 -4.06
N THR A 77 7.75 10.06 -3.75
CA THR A 77 8.40 10.51 -2.51
C THR A 77 7.74 11.79 -2.02
N ASN A 78 7.96 12.15 -0.77
CA ASN A 78 7.61 13.46 -0.24
C ASN A 78 8.87 14.35 -0.09
N PRO A 79 8.74 15.68 0.05
CA PRO A 79 9.88 16.59 0.17
C PRO A 79 10.86 16.24 1.29
N SER A 80 10.32 15.73 2.41
CA SER A 80 11.13 15.32 3.57
C SER A 80 11.78 13.95 3.39
N GLN A 81 11.56 13.26 2.24
CA GLN A 81 12.04 11.91 1.95
C GLN A 81 11.65 10.85 3.00
N ASN A 82 10.58 11.11 3.73
CA ASN A 82 10.04 10.21 4.75
C ASN A 82 9.24 9.06 4.16
N LEU A 83 8.80 9.21 2.90
CA LEU A 83 8.09 8.23 2.10
C LEU A 83 8.86 7.97 0.81
N LEU A 84 9.04 6.71 0.47
CA LEU A 84 9.61 6.28 -0.80
C LEU A 84 8.83 5.09 -1.32
N ILE A 85 8.26 5.21 -2.53
CA ILE A 85 7.65 4.09 -3.24
C ILE A 85 8.32 3.95 -4.60
N LYS A 86 8.79 2.74 -4.91
CA LYS A 86 9.34 2.37 -6.21
C LYS A 86 8.72 1.07 -6.69
N GLY A 87 8.46 0.99 -7.98
CA GLY A 87 7.89 -0.22 -8.55
C GLY A 87 7.39 -0.04 -9.96
N ASN A 88 6.56 -0.97 -10.36
CA ASN A 88 5.82 -0.95 -11.62
C ASN A 88 4.40 -1.45 -11.41
N ALA A 89 3.52 -1.18 -12.34
CA ALA A 89 2.13 -1.61 -12.26
C ALA A 89 1.51 -1.76 -13.64
N THR A 90 0.48 -2.58 -13.73
CA THR A 90 -0.37 -2.71 -14.92
C THR A 90 -1.82 -2.55 -14.51
N ALA A 91 -2.57 -1.81 -15.28
CA ALA A 91 -4.01 -1.70 -15.15
C ALA A 91 -4.67 -2.20 -16.44
N ASP A 92 -5.44 -3.28 -16.34
CA ASP A 92 -6.27 -3.80 -17.41
C ASP A 92 -7.71 -3.31 -17.21
N GLN A 93 -8.41 -2.99 -18.31
CA GLN A 93 -9.80 -2.51 -18.31
C GLN A 93 -10.02 -1.31 -17.37
N TRP A 94 -9.05 -0.37 -17.36
CA TRP A 94 -9.07 0.78 -16.47
C TRP A 94 -10.27 1.72 -16.70
N ASN A 95 -10.94 1.63 -17.85
CA ASN A 95 -12.16 2.35 -18.17
C ASN A 95 -13.43 1.75 -17.51
N SER A 96 -13.32 0.60 -16.84
CA SER A 96 -14.43 -0.09 -16.18
C SER A 96 -14.10 -0.36 -14.71
N LYS A 97 -14.66 0.42 -13.78
CA LYS A 97 -14.46 0.21 -12.33
C LYS A 97 -14.77 -1.22 -11.87
N ARG A 98 -15.71 -1.89 -12.53
CA ARG A 98 -16.12 -3.25 -12.17
C ARG A 98 -15.12 -4.30 -12.63
N ASN A 99 -14.56 -4.13 -13.83
CA ASN A 99 -13.71 -5.12 -14.48
C ASN A 99 -12.22 -4.78 -14.36
N MET A 100 -11.88 -3.58 -13.85
CA MET A 100 -10.50 -3.15 -13.74
C MET A 100 -9.70 -4.15 -12.90
N TYR A 101 -8.62 -4.67 -13.50
CA TYR A 101 -7.66 -5.55 -12.87
C TYR A 101 -6.34 -4.80 -12.71
N LEU A 102 -5.83 -4.78 -11.50
CA LEU A 102 -4.54 -4.18 -11.16
C LEU A 102 -3.52 -5.28 -10.89
N SER A 103 -2.30 -5.05 -11.33
CA SER A 103 -1.15 -5.87 -10.97
C SER A 103 0.04 -4.94 -10.80
N GLY A 104 0.69 -4.97 -9.65
CA GLY A 104 1.84 -4.13 -9.34
C GLY A 104 2.91 -4.91 -8.59
N ASN A 105 4.15 -4.60 -8.91
CA ASN A 105 5.32 -5.03 -8.15
C ASN A 105 5.92 -3.81 -7.48
N LEU A 106 5.91 -3.79 -6.15
CA LEU A 106 6.59 -2.79 -5.36
C LEU A 106 7.98 -3.31 -4.99
N GLU A 107 8.99 -2.78 -5.63
CA GLU A 107 10.39 -3.06 -5.31
C GLU A 107 10.73 -2.56 -3.91
N THR A 108 10.17 -1.40 -3.58
CA THR A 108 10.26 -0.79 -2.26
C THR A 108 9.07 0.14 -2.05
N ALA A 109 8.37 -0.04 -0.92
CA ALA A 109 7.50 0.98 -0.36
C ALA A 109 7.95 1.17 1.09
N GLN A 110 8.69 2.25 1.35
CA GLN A 110 9.32 2.51 2.65
C GLN A 110 8.80 3.81 3.23
N ILE A 111 8.56 3.79 4.52
CA ILE A 111 8.21 4.96 5.32
C ILE A 111 9.03 4.92 6.62
N ASN A 112 9.60 6.04 7.03
CA ASN A 112 10.29 6.15 8.30
C ASN A 112 9.34 6.60 9.42
N LYS A 113 9.83 6.79 10.62
CA LYS A 113 9.04 7.15 11.81
C LYS A 113 8.25 8.45 11.60
N GLU A 114 8.91 9.49 11.12
CA GLU A 114 8.28 10.79 10.83
C GLU A 114 7.24 10.67 9.72
N GLY A 115 7.54 9.83 8.71
CA GLY A 115 6.62 9.54 7.63
C GLY A 115 5.38 8.77 8.10
N VAL A 116 5.51 7.85 9.05
CA VAL A 116 4.34 7.16 9.66
C VAL A 116 3.43 8.18 10.34
N GLN A 117 3.99 9.11 11.11
CA GLN A 117 3.21 10.17 11.75
C GLN A 117 2.54 11.06 10.71
N TRP A 118 3.28 11.48 9.68
CA TRP A 118 2.75 12.24 8.56
C TRP A 118 1.60 11.52 7.85
N LEU A 119 1.76 10.22 7.57
CA LEU A 119 0.73 9.41 6.92
C LEU A 119 -0.54 9.31 7.77
N LEU A 120 -0.40 9.05 9.07
CA LEU A 120 -1.53 8.92 9.98
C LEU A 120 -2.29 10.24 10.13
N GLN A 121 -1.60 11.36 10.31
CA GLN A 121 -2.21 12.69 10.37
C GLN A 121 -3.05 12.97 9.13
N ASN A 122 -2.52 12.64 7.95
CA ASN A 122 -3.17 12.90 6.68
C ASN A 122 -4.32 11.91 6.38
N LEU A 123 -4.24 10.65 6.82
CA LEU A 123 -5.31 9.66 6.62
C LEU A 123 -6.49 9.86 7.56
N THR A 124 -6.24 10.25 8.80
CA THR A 124 -7.28 10.32 9.84
C THR A 124 -7.80 11.73 10.07
N GLY A 125 -7.06 12.75 9.65
CA GLY A 125 -7.32 14.15 9.98
C GLY A 125 -7.16 14.45 11.49
N LYS A 126 -6.67 13.49 12.27
CA LYS A 126 -6.48 13.59 13.72
C LYS A 126 -5.00 13.40 14.06
N GLN A 127 -4.56 14.13 15.06
CA GLN A 127 -3.24 13.89 15.68
C GLN A 127 -3.28 12.74 16.70
N ASP A 128 -4.18 11.78 16.54
CA ASP A 128 -4.26 10.63 17.44
C ASP A 128 -3.01 9.77 17.26
N LYS A 129 -2.21 9.80 18.29
CA LYS A 129 -0.99 9.00 18.41
C LYS A 129 -1.36 7.55 18.61
N GLU A 130 -1.40 6.77 17.55
CA GLU A 130 -1.37 5.31 17.69
C GLU A 130 0.01 4.89 18.21
N LYS A 131 0.12 4.80 19.52
CA LYS A 131 1.36 4.54 20.27
C LYS A 131 2.17 3.34 19.77
N THR A 132 1.52 2.40 19.09
CA THR A 132 2.16 1.20 18.53
C THR A 132 3.04 1.51 17.33
N LEU A 133 2.57 2.38 16.43
CA LEU A 133 3.32 2.75 15.21
C LEU A 133 4.45 3.74 15.49
N GLU A 134 4.35 4.55 16.55
CA GLU A 134 5.40 5.48 16.97
C GLU A 134 6.74 4.80 17.36
N ARG A 135 6.72 3.48 17.57
CA ARG A 135 7.90 2.69 17.95
C ARG A 135 8.60 2.05 16.79
N LEU A 136 8.00 2.14 15.62
CA LEU A 136 8.63 1.68 14.41
C LEU A 136 9.49 2.80 13.85
N ASP A 137 10.79 2.56 13.77
CA ASP A 137 11.74 3.52 13.18
C ASP A 137 11.53 3.61 11.68
N PHE A 138 11.11 2.52 11.07
CA PHE A 138 10.72 2.43 9.66
C PHE A 138 9.78 1.25 9.43
N VAL A 139 9.02 1.33 8.35
CA VAL A 139 8.30 0.20 7.76
C VAL A 139 8.63 0.15 6.28
N ARG A 140 9.04 -1.02 5.79
CA ARG A 140 9.31 -1.28 4.38
C ARG A 140 8.48 -2.46 3.93
N PHE A 141 7.78 -2.27 2.83
CA PHE A 141 7.11 -3.34 2.09
C PHE A 141 7.83 -3.60 0.78
N ASN A 142 7.98 -4.87 0.45
CA ASN A 142 8.45 -5.37 -0.84
C ASN A 142 7.53 -6.51 -1.25
N GLY A 143 6.96 -6.45 -2.45
CA GLY A 143 6.04 -7.49 -2.89
C GLY A 143 5.11 -7.08 -4.02
N ASN A 144 4.11 -7.91 -4.25
CA ASN A 144 3.13 -7.74 -5.31
C ASN A 144 1.76 -7.40 -4.75
N ILE A 145 1.03 -6.57 -5.47
CA ILE A 145 -0.38 -6.26 -5.23
C ILE A 145 -1.12 -6.55 -6.54
N PHE A 146 -2.15 -7.39 -6.49
CA PHE A 146 -2.88 -7.75 -7.71
C PHE A 146 -4.33 -8.12 -7.42
N GLY A 147 -5.18 -7.99 -8.42
CA GLY A 147 -6.59 -8.34 -8.35
C GLY A 147 -7.53 -7.25 -8.87
N HIS A 148 -8.82 -7.49 -8.74
CA HIS A 148 -9.86 -6.50 -9.00
C HIS A 148 -10.00 -5.53 -7.82
N LEU A 149 -10.54 -4.33 -8.05
CA LEU A 149 -10.69 -3.31 -6.99
C LEU A 149 -11.48 -3.80 -5.77
N GLN A 150 -12.43 -4.75 -5.98
CA GLN A 150 -13.21 -5.35 -4.91
C GLN A 150 -12.48 -6.50 -4.21
N GLN A 151 -11.45 -7.05 -4.83
CA GLN A 151 -10.70 -8.19 -4.32
C GLN A 151 -9.22 -8.05 -4.64
N LEU A 152 -8.49 -7.36 -3.76
CA LEU A 152 -7.07 -7.12 -3.90
C LEU A 152 -6.26 -8.08 -3.02
N THR A 153 -5.28 -8.72 -3.63
CA THR A 153 -4.33 -9.59 -2.94
C THR A 153 -2.98 -8.89 -2.85
N THR A 154 -2.41 -8.89 -1.65
CA THR A 154 -1.05 -8.42 -1.37
C THR A 154 -0.20 -9.61 -0.95
N LYS A 155 0.90 -9.83 -1.65
CA LYS A 155 1.87 -10.89 -1.34
C LYS A 155 3.26 -10.28 -1.23
N GLY A 156 3.86 -10.36 -0.05
CA GLY A 156 5.19 -9.76 0.16
C GLY A 156 5.66 -9.79 1.60
N SER A 157 6.70 -9.00 1.86
CA SER A 157 7.35 -8.89 3.14
C SER A 157 7.23 -7.47 3.69
N PHE A 158 6.80 -7.34 4.93
CA PHE A 158 6.86 -6.12 5.72
C PHE A 158 8.04 -6.23 6.68
N THR A 159 9.01 -5.32 6.57
CA THR A 159 10.20 -5.27 7.42
C THR A 159 10.22 -3.99 8.23
N SER A 160 10.56 -4.09 9.50
CA SER A 160 10.73 -2.96 10.42
C SER A 160 11.86 -3.25 11.40
N ASN A 161 12.17 -2.31 12.29
CA ASN A 161 13.06 -2.55 13.44
C ASN A 161 12.54 -3.62 14.41
N ALA A 162 11.24 -3.94 14.38
CA ALA A 162 10.65 -5.03 15.17
C ALA A 162 10.82 -6.41 14.51
N GLY A 163 11.21 -6.48 13.24
CA GLY A 163 11.39 -7.74 12.50
C GLY A 163 10.65 -7.77 11.17
N THR A 164 10.55 -8.95 10.59
CA THR A 164 9.92 -9.15 9.27
C THR A 164 8.68 -10.02 9.39
N ILE A 165 7.60 -9.56 8.75
CA ILE A 165 6.35 -10.31 8.58
C ILE A 165 6.18 -10.60 7.08
N ASN A 166 6.01 -11.87 6.73
CA ASN A 166 5.63 -12.27 5.39
C ASN A 166 4.12 -12.48 5.33
N GLY A 167 3.50 -12.00 4.27
CA GLY A 167 2.06 -12.07 4.11
C GLY A 167 1.63 -12.41 2.69
N ASN A 168 0.51 -13.13 2.62
CA ASN A 168 -0.29 -13.31 1.42
C ASN A 168 -1.75 -13.13 1.85
N VAL A 169 -2.24 -11.89 1.74
CA VAL A 169 -3.52 -11.47 2.28
C VAL A 169 -4.38 -10.90 1.17
N THR A 170 -5.60 -11.38 1.07
CA THR A 170 -6.63 -10.87 0.18
C THR A 170 -7.63 -10.03 0.97
N MET A 171 -7.82 -8.80 0.52
CA MET A 171 -8.88 -7.92 0.97
C MET A 171 -10.07 -8.06 0.01
N HIS A 172 -11.24 -8.33 0.54
CA HIS A 172 -12.49 -8.32 -0.20
C HIS A 172 -13.38 -7.18 0.30
N THR A 173 -13.89 -6.37 -0.61
CA THR A 173 -14.84 -5.29 -0.31
C THR A 173 -16.21 -5.68 -0.86
N ASP A 174 -17.19 -5.83 0.02
CA ASP A 174 -18.58 -6.04 -0.36
C ASP A 174 -19.13 -4.75 -0.99
N THR A 175 -19.56 -4.81 -2.25
CA THR A 175 -20.00 -3.65 -3.01
C THR A 175 -21.33 -3.09 -2.55
N LEU A 176 -22.16 -3.87 -1.86
CA LEU A 176 -23.47 -3.46 -1.36
C LEU A 176 -23.37 -2.76 0.00
N THR A 177 -22.54 -3.30 0.88
CA THR A 177 -22.43 -2.83 2.26
C THR A 177 -21.20 -1.98 2.51
N GLY A 178 -20.21 -1.98 1.58
CA GLY A 178 -18.91 -1.34 1.77
C GLY A 178 -18.02 -2.03 2.82
N LEU A 179 -18.48 -3.16 3.39
CA LEU A 179 -17.73 -3.88 4.39
C LEU A 179 -16.50 -4.54 3.78
N ARG A 180 -15.38 -4.45 4.50
CA ARG A 180 -14.12 -5.09 4.12
C ARG A 180 -13.90 -6.34 4.94
N SER A 181 -13.49 -7.41 4.28
CA SER A 181 -13.03 -8.64 4.92
C SER A 181 -11.63 -8.99 4.43
N TYR A 182 -10.86 -9.65 5.29
CA TYR A 182 -9.48 -10.02 5.03
C TYR A 182 -9.33 -11.52 5.24
N SER A 183 -8.65 -12.18 4.31
CA SER A 183 -8.32 -13.61 4.40
C SER A 183 -6.91 -13.85 3.87
N GLY A 184 -6.25 -14.89 4.37
CA GLY A 184 -4.91 -15.23 3.90
C GLY A 184 -4.01 -15.74 5.01
N LYS A 185 -2.71 -15.70 4.75
CA LYS A 185 -1.69 -16.18 5.71
C LYS A 185 -0.68 -15.09 6.00
N ILE A 186 -0.29 -15.00 7.26
CA ILE A 186 0.82 -14.17 7.72
C ILE A 186 1.75 -15.01 8.60
N SER A 187 3.05 -14.80 8.44
CA SER A 187 4.06 -15.53 9.20
C SER A 187 5.25 -14.64 9.53
N SER A 188 5.91 -14.94 10.62
CA SER A 188 7.20 -14.35 10.98
C SER A 188 8.09 -15.38 11.66
N LYS A 189 9.38 -15.30 11.40
CA LYS A 189 10.38 -16.12 12.10
C LYS A 189 10.97 -15.41 13.33
N GLU A 190 10.99 -14.08 13.31
CA GLU A 190 11.68 -13.27 14.32
C GLU A 190 11.00 -11.91 14.53
N LEU A 191 9.72 -11.88 14.92
CA LEU A 191 9.05 -10.63 15.26
C LEU A 191 9.25 -10.31 16.74
N ASN A 192 9.83 -9.16 17.05
CA ASN A 192 9.98 -8.68 18.42
C ASN A 192 8.68 -8.00 18.88
N LEU A 193 7.84 -8.79 19.55
CA LEU A 193 6.58 -8.28 20.11
C LEU A 193 6.80 -7.25 21.23
N GLY A 194 7.93 -7.31 21.93
CA GLY A 194 8.26 -6.35 22.95
C GLY A 194 8.33 -4.91 22.41
N ILE A 195 8.93 -4.71 21.24
CA ILE A 195 8.95 -3.42 20.54
C ILE A 195 7.54 -2.98 20.20
N LEU A 196 6.74 -3.85 19.55
CA LEU A 196 5.39 -3.51 19.11
C LEU A 196 4.44 -3.17 20.27
N LEU A 197 4.53 -3.94 21.38
CA LEU A 197 3.58 -3.83 22.51
C LEU A 197 4.15 -2.98 23.68
N ASN A 198 5.34 -2.40 23.55
CA ASN A 198 6.02 -1.70 24.62
C ASN A 198 6.28 -2.55 25.87
N GLN A 199 6.61 -3.77 25.65
CA GLN A 199 6.87 -4.72 26.72
C GLN A 199 8.21 -5.44 26.51
N GLU A 200 9.24 -4.72 26.14
CA GLU A 200 10.55 -5.29 25.80
C GLU A 200 11.20 -6.05 26.98
N LYS A 201 10.78 -5.74 28.21
CA LYS A 201 11.27 -6.43 29.41
C LYS A 201 10.67 -7.83 29.54
N THR A 202 9.47 -8.04 29.05
CA THR A 202 8.69 -9.30 29.23
C THR A 202 8.52 -10.10 27.95
N LEU A 203 8.41 -9.41 26.82
CA LEU A 203 8.20 -10.02 25.52
C LEU A 203 9.44 -9.92 24.64
N GLY A 204 9.76 -11.02 23.99
CA GLY A 204 10.91 -11.14 23.09
C GLY A 204 10.50 -11.43 21.64
N LYS A 205 11.41 -12.10 20.94
CA LYS A 205 11.17 -12.56 19.58
C LYS A 205 10.15 -13.68 19.53
N THR A 206 9.26 -13.61 18.55
CA THR A 206 8.16 -14.56 18.36
C THR A 206 8.20 -15.09 16.95
N CYS A 207 8.01 -16.40 16.84
CA CYS A 207 7.79 -17.10 15.57
C CYS A 207 6.30 -17.47 15.49
N PHE A 208 5.63 -17.14 14.40
CA PHE A 208 4.24 -17.49 14.19
C PHE A 208 3.92 -17.77 12.73
N ASP A 209 2.89 -18.59 12.53
CA ASP A 209 2.22 -18.82 11.25
C ASP A 209 0.70 -18.80 11.53
N VAL A 210 0.03 -17.80 10.96
CA VAL A 210 -1.38 -17.51 11.26
C VAL A 210 -2.18 -17.44 9.99
N GLU A 211 -3.30 -18.12 9.95
CA GLU A 211 -4.31 -18.05 8.91
C GLU A 211 -5.44 -17.12 9.34
N LEU A 212 -5.69 -16.09 8.53
CA LEU A 212 -6.82 -15.17 8.69
C LEU A 212 -8.01 -15.71 7.89
N LYS A 213 -9.14 -15.97 8.56
CA LYS A 213 -10.37 -16.40 7.90
C LYS A 213 -11.49 -15.39 8.16
N GLY A 214 -11.81 -14.59 7.14
CA GLY A 214 -12.97 -13.73 7.18
C GLY A 214 -12.91 -12.65 8.26
N PHE A 215 -11.74 -12.07 8.47
CA PHE A 215 -11.61 -10.91 9.36
C PHE A 215 -12.46 -9.78 8.79
N LYS A 216 -13.52 -9.38 9.51
CA LYS A 216 -14.44 -8.30 9.14
C LYS A 216 -14.36 -7.18 10.15
N TYR A 217 -14.42 -5.94 9.65
CA TYR A 217 -14.63 -4.76 10.47
C TYR A 217 -16.09 -4.34 10.37
N ARG A 218 -16.83 -4.41 11.45
CA ARG A 218 -18.21 -3.93 11.53
C ARG A 218 -18.31 -2.95 12.69
N ASN A 219 -18.80 -1.73 12.40
CA ASN A 219 -18.98 -0.68 13.43
C ASN A 219 -17.71 -0.44 14.28
N ASN A 220 -16.52 -0.39 13.65
CA ASN A 220 -15.21 -0.26 14.29
C ASN A 220 -14.86 -1.38 15.31
N LYS A 221 -15.59 -2.48 15.31
CA LYS A 221 -15.25 -3.68 16.10
C LYS A 221 -14.75 -4.77 15.16
N PRO A 222 -13.61 -5.41 15.46
CA PRO A 222 -13.16 -6.55 14.68
C PRO A 222 -14.03 -7.77 15.00
N GLU A 223 -14.71 -8.29 13.97
CA GLU A 223 -15.28 -9.65 14.00
C GLU A 223 -14.27 -10.54 13.26
N SER A 224 -13.47 -11.29 13.97
CA SER A 224 -12.39 -12.06 13.37
C SER A 224 -12.34 -13.50 13.85
N TYR A 225 -12.06 -14.39 12.89
CA TYR A 225 -11.56 -15.72 13.17
C TYR A 225 -10.08 -15.78 12.79
N ILE A 226 -9.21 -15.82 13.79
CA ILE A 226 -7.78 -16.05 13.61
C ILE A 226 -7.53 -17.48 14.05
N LYS A 227 -7.09 -18.34 13.13
CA LYS A 227 -6.61 -19.68 13.43
C LYS A 227 -5.12 -19.71 13.13
N GLY A 228 -4.30 -20.03 14.11
CA GLY A 228 -2.87 -20.04 13.90
C GLY A 228 -2.11 -20.79 14.97
N ASN A 229 -0.88 -21.17 14.64
CA ASN A 229 0.07 -21.74 15.54
C ASN A 229 1.12 -20.67 15.89
N ILE A 230 1.29 -20.39 17.16
CA ILE A 230 2.44 -19.62 17.67
C ILE A 230 3.47 -20.66 18.08
N ALA A 231 4.53 -20.79 17.28
CA ALA A 231 5.46 -21.91 17.43
C ALA A 231 6.49 -21.69 18.56
N SER A 232 6.81 -20.45 18.95
CA SER A 232 7.67 -20.16 20.10
C SER A 232 7.47 -18.77 20.63
N PHE A 233 7.38 -18.65 21.93
CA PHE A 233 7.60 -17.45 22.71
C PHE A 233 8.98 -17.61 23.37
N ALA A 234 9.98 -16.85 22.95
CA ALA A 234 11.22 -16.76 23.70
C ALA A 234 11.11 -15.57 24.66
N PRO A 235 10.80 -15.79 25.95
CA PRO A 235 10.94 -14.72 26.93
C PRO A 235 12.42 -14.30 26.98
N ARG A 236 12.70 -13.00 27.08
CA ARG A 236 14.05 -12.54 27.37
C ARG A 236 14.50 -13.21 28.66
N ARG A 237 15.54 -14.04 28.59
CA ARG A 237 16.17 -14.56 29.80
C ARG A 237 16.64 -13.33 30.60
N SER A 238 16.09 -13.12 31.77
CA SER A 238 16.68 -12.22 32.75
C SER A 238 18.15 -12.62 32.96
N PRO A 239 19.11 -11.68 32.99
CA PRO A 239 20.49 -12.00 33.40
C PRO A 239 20.37 -12.65 34.76
N GLY A 240 20.77 -13.91 34.82
CA GLY A 240 20.68 -14.69 36.06
C GLY A 240 21.44 -14.00 37.19
N TRP A 241 20.80 -13.93 38.34
CA TRP A 241 21.47 -13.81 39.57
C TRP A 241 22.43 -15.00 39.73
N ARG A 242 23.74 -14.73 39.78
CA ARG A 242 24.71 -15.63 40.36
C ARG A 242 24.80 -15.36 41.87
#